data_acb0a33cf62bc7f61456f92a0ff12f16
#
_entry.id   acb0a33cf62bc7f61456f92a0ff12f16
#
_cell.length_a   1.000
_cell.length_b   1.000
_cell.length_c   1.000
_cell.angle_alpha   90.00
_cell.angle_beta   90.00
_cell.angle_gamma   90.00
#
_symmetry.space_group_name_H-M   'P 1'
#
loop_
_entity.id
_entity.type
_entity.pdbx_description
1 polymer ?
#
loop_
_entity_poly.entity_id
_entity_poly.type
_entity_poly.pdbx_seq_one_letter_code
_entity_poly.pdbx_strand_id
1 'polypeptide(L)'
;MIGELDRQDRVAEPHYMNRDERPAADFVAALASEIRGVLGDDLVGLYLYGSSVTGGFDPGVSDLDLVAVTSPEVEALDLDALEQMHHAFVGRYPEWRDRLEIVYVGRATLGSFRTSPGSLAVISPGEPFHVRNERVAEWLQNWYLVRETGICLFGVDIAAIVPPITWSEFLAATVRYADEVRNQSRLGAGDGVIAYAILTMCRALRTVRTQTHGSKQEAAAWTRERMPEWAWLIDEALACRLSRGTAGFEDERSRAATETFIALLDDEILGRATNRM
;
A
#
# COMPACT_ATOMS: atom_id res chain seq x y z
N MET A 1 -34.08 -31.05 4.11
CA MET A 1 -32.90 -30.59 3.40
C MET A 1 -32.94 -29.07 3.34
N ILE A 2 -32.56 -28.43 4.45
CA ILE A 2 -32.37 -26.99 4.56
C ILE A 2 -31.10 -26.88 5.41
N GLY A 3 -29.99 -26.50 4.83
CA GLY A 3 -28.78 -26.34 5.59
C GLY A 3 -27.49 -26.44 4.78
N GLU A 4 -27.23 -25.49 3.86
CA GLU A 4 -25.90 -25.35 3.26
C GLU A 4 -25.66 -23.98 2.58
N LEU A 5 -26.46 -22.96 2.92
CA LEU A 5 -26.33 -21.61 2.31
C LEU A 5 -25.77 -20.55 3.27
N ASP A 6 -25.24 -20.93 4.45
CA ASP A 6 -24.95 -19.95 5.52
C ASP A 6 -23.44 -19.79 5.84
N ARG A 7 -22.52 -20.18 4.96
CA ARG A 7 -21.06 -20.01 5.21
C ARG A 7 -20.35 -19.00 4.33
N GLN A 8 -20.98 -18.48 3.27
CA GLN A 8 -20.32 -17.54 2.35
C GLN A 8 -20.61 -16.07 2.61
N ASP A 9 -21.55 -15.73 3.50
CA ASP A 9 -22.01 -14.35 3.70
C ASP A 9 -21.41 -13.61 4.91
N ARG A 10 -20.53 -14.23 5.67
CA ARG A 10 -19.88 -13.53 6.79
C ARG A 10 -18.61 -12.86 6.30
N VAL A 11 -18.60 -11.54 6.34
CA VAL A 11 -17.34 -10.76 6.39
C VAL A 11 -16.56 -11.32 7.58
N ALA A 12 -15.34 -11.80 7.36
CA ALA A 12 -14.50 -12.31 8.43
C ALA A 12 -14.32 -11.19 9.48
N GLU A 13 -14.71 -11.49 10.72
CA GLU A 13 -14.40 -10.55 11.82
C GLU A 13 -12.87 -10.45 11.91
N PRO A 14 -12.32 -9.23 11.93
CA PRO A 14 -10.88 -9.03 11.97
C PRO A 14 -10.33 -9.39 13.35
N HIS A 15 -10.04 -10.67 13.58
CA HIS A 15 -9.47 -11.18 14.85
C HIS A 15 -8.00 -10.76 15.09
N TYR A 16 -7.39 -10.02 14.19
CA TYR A 16 -5.97 -9.67 14.15
C TYR A 16 -5.68 -8.23 14.59
N MET A 17 -6.71 -7.42 14.89
CA MET A 17 -6.53 -6.05 15.34
C MET A 17 -6.65 -5.96 16.87
N ASN A 18 -5.72 -5.24 17.50
CA ASN A 18 -5.73 -4.92 18.93
C ASN A 18 -6.92 -4.03 19.31
N ARG A 19 -7.18 -3.87 20.61
CA ARG A 19 -8.26 -2.99 21.14
C ARG A 19 -8.16 -1.54 20.61
N ASP A 20 -6.96 -1.04 20.41
CA ASP A 20 -6.69 0.33 19.92
C ASP A 20 -6.92 0.46 18.40
N GLU A 21 -7.03 -0.67 17.69
CA GLU A 21 -7.28 -0.77 16.25
C GLU A 21 -8.74 -1.03 15.90
N ARG A 22 -9.62 -1.20 16.91
CA ARG A 22 -11.06 -1.46 16.70
C ARG A 22 -11.76 -0.44 15.80
N PRO A 23 -11.49 0.89 15.88
CA PRO A 23 -12.10 1.84 14.98
C PRO A 23 -11.75 1.59 13.51
N ALA A 24 -10.55 1.10 13.23
CA ALA A 24 -10.15 0.70 11.88
C ALA A 24 -10.89 -0.57 11.43
N ALA A 25 -11.07 -1.55 12.33
CA ALA A 25 -11.80 -2.77 12.03
C ALA A 25 -13.28 -2.52 11.71
N ASP A 26 -13.95 -1.67 12.50
CA ASP A 26 -15.35 -1.30 12.28
C ASP A 26 -15.51 -0.52 10.96
N PHE A 27 -14.56 0.38 10.67
CA PHE A 27 -14.52 1.11 9.41
C PHE A 27 -14.34 0.17 8.21
N VAL A 28 -13.39 -0.77 8.29
CA VAL A 28 -13.14 -1.76 7.22
C VAL A 28 -14.37 -2.64 6.99
N ALA A 29 -15.04 -3.10 8.03
CA ALA A 29 -16.24 -3.90 7.92
C ALA A 29 -17.40 -3.11 7.26
N ALA A 30 -17.61 -1.86 7.65
CA ALA A 30 -18.60 -0.98 7.06
C ALA A 30 -18.29 -0.71 5.57
N LEU A 31 -17.04 -0.41 5.24
CA LEU A 31 -16.58 -0.17 3.88
C LEU A 31 -16.76 -1.41 2.99
N ALA A 32 -16.39 -2.59 3.50
CA ALA A 32 -16.59 -3.85 2.80
C ALA A 32 -18.07 -4.10 2.46
N SER A 33 -18.97 -3.76 3.38
CA SER A 33 -20.42 -3.85 3.14
C SER A 33 -20.90 -2.92 2.04
N GLU A 34 -20.41 -1.67 2.02
CA GLU A 34 -20.78 -0.70 0.97
C GLU A 34 -20.26 -1.11 -0.41
N ILE A 35 -18.99 -1.56 -0.49
CA ILE A 35 -18.40 -2.06 -1.74
C ILE A 35 -19.20 -3.25 -2.29
N ARG A 36 -19.57 -4.20 -1.41
CA ARG A 36 -20.43 -5.32 -1.79
C ARG A 36 -21.82 -4.86 -2.24
N GLY A 37 -22.37 -3.82 -1.60
CA GLY A 37 -23.66 -3.25 -1.98
C GLY A 37 -23.69 -2.67 -3.39
N VAL A 38 -22.57 -2.06 -3.84
CA VAL A 38 -22.45 -1.49 -5.18
C VAL A 38 -22.14 -2.58 -6.22
N LEU A 39 -21.17 -3.46 -5.92
CA LEU A 39 -20.67 -4.43 -6.90
C LEU A 39 -21.52 -5.71 -6.98
N GLY A 40 -22.24 -6.08 -5.92
CA GLY A 40 -23.05 -7.29 -5.90
C GLY A 40 -22.27 -8.53 -6.33
N ASP A 41 -22.82 -9.27 -7.33
CA ASP A 41 -22.22 -10.50 -7.87
C ASP A 41 -20.95 -10.24 -8.71
N ASP A 42 -20.66 -9.01 -9.07
CA ASP A 42 -19.42 -8.63 -9.76
C ASP A 42 -18.21 -8.65 -8.86
N LEU A 43 -18.38 -8.61 -7.53
CA LEU A 43 -17.28 -8.70 -6.57
C LEU A 43 -16.84 -10.16 -6.37
N VAL A 44 -15.66 -10.51 -6.87
CA VAL A 44 -15.03 -11.84 -6.71
C VAL A 44 -14.33 -11.97 -5.36
N GLY A 45 -13.70 -10.90 -4.89
CA GLY A 45 -13.02 -10.88 -3.61
C GLY A 45 -12.59 -9.49 -3.17
N LEU A 46 -12.51 -9.30 -1.86
CA LEU A 46 -12.04 -8.07 -1.22
C LEU A 46 -10.99 -8.44 -0.17
N TYR A 47 -9.85 -7.77 -0.22
CA TYR A 47 -8.69 -8.11 0.60
C TYR A 47 -8.10 -6.87 1.25
N LEU A 48 -7.81 -6.97 2.54
CA LEU A 48 -7.03 -5.99 3.30
C LEU A 48 -5.56 -6.42 3.32
N TYR A 49 -4.64 -5.49 3.12
CA TYR A 49 -3.20 -5.78 3.14
C TYR A 49 -2.40 -4.61 3.71
N GLY A 50 -1.10 -4.59 3.50
CA GLY A 50 -0.24 -3.47 3.91
C GLY A 50 0.00 -3.38 5.41
N SER A 51 0.18 -2.15 5.91
CA SER A 51 0.61 -1.89 7.28
C SER A 51 -0.38 -2.38 8.35
N SER A 52 -1.67 -2.37 8.04
CA SER A 52 -2.74 -2.82 8.94
C SER A 52 -2.70 -4.33 9.21
N VAL A 53 -2.03 -5.09 8.34
CA VAL A 53 -1.90 -6.55 8.43
C VAL A 53 -0.52 -6.96 8.93
N THR A 54 0.53 -6.22 8.56
CA THR A 54 1.93 -6.59 8.84
C THR A 54 2.50 -5.99 10.12
N GLY A 55 1.70 -5.30 10.92
CA GLY A 55 2.10 -4.79 12.25
C GLY A 55 2.83 -3.43 12.23
N GLY A 56 2.76 -2.70 11.11
CA GLY A 56 3.32 -1.36 11.00
C GLY A 56 2.28 -0.24 10.98
N PHE A 57 1.09 -0.49 11.50
CA PHE A 57 -0.03 0.45 11.49
C PHE A 57 0.10 1.50 12.60
N ASP A 58 0.15 2.77 12.21
CA ASP A 58 0.13 3.92 13.13
C ASP A 58 -1.29 4.49 13.17
N PRO A 59 -2.02 4.37 14.32
CA PRO A 59 -3.34 4.94 14.45
C PRO A 59 -3.36 6.45 14.15
N GLY A 60 -4.32 6.89 13.32
CA GLY A 60 -4.42 8.30 12.92
C GLY A 60 -3.49 8.74 11.78
N VAL A 61 -2.51 7.91 11.38
CA VAL A 61 -1.51 8.24 10.34
C VAL A 61 -1.53 7.29 9.16
N SER A 62 -1.53 5.98 9.44
CA SER A 62 -1.48 4.95 8.38
C SER A 62 -2.76 4.90 7.57
N ASP A 63 -2.59 4.60 6.30
CA ASP A 63 -3.67 4.33 5.37
C ASP A 63 -4.17 2.88 5.53
N LEU A 64 -5.36 2.61 5.02
CA LEU A 64 -5.91 1.27 4.87
C LEU A 64 -5.81 0.89 3.40
N ASP A 65 -5.08 -0.17 3.13
CA ASP A 65 -4.78 -0.67 1.80
C ASP A 65 -5.73 -1.83 1.46
N LEU A 66 -6.55 -1.71 0.42
CA LEU A 66 -7.48 -2.74 -0.03
C LEU A 66 -7.32 -3.06 -1.52
N VAL A 67 -7.58 -4.31 -1.86
CA VAL A 67 -7.77 -4.76 -3.24
C VAL A 67 -9.16 -5.35 -3.40
N ALA A 68 -9.94 -4.82 -4.33
CA ALA A 68 -11.23 -5.36 -4.75
C ALA A 68 -11.06 -6.01 -6.13
N VAL A 69 -11.24 -7.31 -6.20
CA VAL A 69 -11.19 -8.06 -7.46
C VAL A 69 -12.59 -8.25 -7.99
N THR A 70 -12.80 -7.88 -9.26
CA THR A 70 -14.10 -7.95 -9.92
C THR A 70 -14.14 -9.02 -11.02
N SER A 71 -15.31 -9.53 -11.30
CA SER A 71 -15.54 -10.48 -12.41
C SER A 71 -15.38 -9.80 -13.77
N PRO A 72 -16.05 -8.66 -14.04
CA PRO A 72 -15.76 -7.87 -15.24
C PRO A 72 -14.47 -7.06 -15.07
N GLU A 73 -13.95 -6.59 -16.20
CA GLU A 73 -12.87 -5.62 -16.22
C GLU A 73 -13.39 -4.23 -15.76
N VAL A 74 -12.47 -3.37 -15.31
CA VAL A 74 -12.79 -2.08 -14.69
C VAL A 74 -13.68 -1.19 -15.58
N GLU A 75 -13.47 -1.24 -16.88
CA GLU A 75 -14.21 -0.44 -17.86
C GLU A 75 -15.70 -0.83 -17.97
N ALA A 76 -16.06 -2.00 -17.47
CA ALA A 76 -17.44 -2.48 -17.47
C ALA A 76 -18.16 -2.27 -16.13
N LEU A 77 -17.47 -1.71 -15.13
CA LEU A 77 -18.07 -1.38 -13.84
C LEU A 77 -18.83 -0.06 -13.89
N ASP A 78 -19.81 0.09 -13.02
CA ASP A 78 -20.43 1.40 -12.74
C ASP A 78 -19.47 2.23 -11.86
N LEU A 79 -18.52 2.92 -12.51
CA LEU A 79 -17.52 3.73 -11.85
C LEU A 79 -18.11 4.95 -11.15
N ASP A 80 -19.20 5.51 -11.69
CA ASP A 80 -19.91 6.64 -11.09
C ASP A 80 -20.57 6.22 -9.77
N ALA A 81 -21.16 5.03 -9.71
CA ALA A 81 -21.74 4.50 -8.48
C ALA A 81 -20.65 4.23 -7.41
N LEU A 82 -19.49 3.68 -7.82
CA LEU A 82 -18.34 3.50 -6.92
C LEU A 82 -17.82 4.83 -6.37
N GLU A 83 -17.62 5.83 -7.22
CA GLU A 83 -17.16 7.15 -6.81
C GLU A 83 -18.12 7.80 -5.82
N GLN A 84 -19.43 7.78 -6.14
CA GLN A 84 -20.48 8.33 -5.27
C GLN A 84 -20.51 7.61 -3.91
N MET A 85 -20.40 6.28 -3.91
CA MET A 85 -20.35 5.48 -2.68
C MET A 85 -19.14 5.89 -1.83
N HIS A 86 -17.95 5.97 -2.41
CA HIS A 86 -16.74 6.38 -1.68
C HIS A 86 -16.84 7.78 -1.12
N HIS A 87 -17.32 8.72 -1.91
CA HIS A 87 -17.53 10.10 -1.46
C HIS A 87 -18.51 10.17 -0.28
N ALA A 88 -19.65 9.49 -0.38
CA ALA A 88 -20.64 9.44 0.70
C ALA A 88 -20.10 8.71 1.94
N PHE A 89 -19.33 7.64 1.74
CA PHE A 89 -18.76 6.84 2.83
C PHE A 89 -17.74 7.67 3.64
N VAL A 90 -16.76 8.28 2.98
CA VAL A 90 -15.76 9.14 3.64
C VAL A 90 -16.40 10.35 4.32
N GLY A 91 -17.51 10.85 3.78
CA GLY A 91 -18.30 11.91 4.42
C GLY A 91 -18.86 11.52 5.80
N ARG A 92 -19.14 10.22 6.05
CA ARG A 92 -19.57 9.68 7.35
C ARG A 92 -18.40 9.39 8.32
N TYR A 93 -17.19 9.26 7.77
CA TYR A 93 -15.95 8.90 8.52
C TYR A 93 -14.82 9.90 8.21
N PRO A 94 -14.98 11.18 8.61
CA PRO A 94 -14.04 12.23 8.24
C PRO A 94 -12.60 12.01 8.73
N GLU A 95 -12.41 11.23 9.79
CA GLU A 95 -11.09 10.84 10.32
C GLU A 95 -10.31 9.92 9.39
N TRP A 96 -11.00 9.29 8.43
CA TRP A 96 -10.40 8.43 7.40
C TRP A 96 -10.21 9.13 6.05
N ARG A 97 -10.55 10.40 5.96
CA ARG A 97 -10.30 11.19 4.76
C ARG A 97 -8.81 11.19 4.46
N ASP A 98 -8.46 10.96 3.20
CA ASP A 98 -7.08 10.88 2.72
C ASP A 98 -6.24 9.79 3.43
N ARG A 99 -6.89 8.70 3.84
CA ARG A 99 -6.25 7.54 4.48
C ARG A 99 -6.80 6.21 3.96
N LEU A 100 -7.31 6.21 2.77
CA LEU A 100 -7.86 5.05 2.11
C LEU A 100 -7.17 4.86 0.77
N GLU A 101 -6.59 3.68 0.58
CA GLU A 101 -6.08 3.24 -0.71
C GLU A 101 -6.83 1.98 -1.14
N ILE A 102 -7.60 2.08 -2.22
CA ILE A 102 -8.33 0.94 -2.78
C ILE A 102 -8.03 0.84 -4.26
N VAL A 103 -7.72 -0.38 -4.68
CA VAL A 103 -7.54 -0.73 -6.08
C VAL A 103 -8.64 -1.70 -6.50
N TYR A 104 -9.39 -1.34 -7.51
CA TYR A 104 -10.33 -2.21 -8.22
C TYR A 104 -9.64 -2.76 -9.45
N VAL A 105 -9.71 -4.08 -9.64
CA VAL A 105 -9.04 -4.76 -10.76
C VAL A 105 -9.85 -5.95 -11.23
N GLY A 106 -9.98 -6.11 -12.54
CA GLY A 106 -10.60 -7.31 -13.13
C GLY A 106 -9.80 -8.57 -12.84
N ARG A 107 -10.49 -9.67 -12.57
CA ARG A 107 -9.88 -10.98 -12.28
C ARG A 107 -8.97 -11.46 -13.40
N ALA A 108 -9.34 -11.25 -14.67
CA ALA A 108 -8.54 -11.70 -15.80
C ALA A 108 -7.25 -10.84 -15.91
N THR A 109 -7.37 -9.52 -15.76
CA THR A 109 -6.24 -8.60 -15.70
C THR A 109 -5.27 -8.97 -14.57
N LEU A 110 -5.78 -9.19 -13.35
CA LEU A 110 -4.95 -9.56 -12.21
C LEU A 110 -4.31 -10.94 -12.39
N GLY A 111 -5.03 -11.91 -12.96
CA GLY A 111 -4.49 -13.25 -13.26
C GLY A 111 -3.38 -13.24 -14.30
N SER A 112 -3.34 -12.23 -15.17
CA SER A 112 -2.35 -12.07 -16.25
C SER A 112 -1.46 -10.83 -16.08
N PHE A 113 -1.32 -10.30 -14.88
CA PHE A 113 -0.69 -9.00 -14.58
C PHE A 113 0.73 -8.82 -15.17
N ARG A 114 1.47 -9.92 -15.41
CA ARG A 114 2.83 -9.85 -15.98
C ARG A 114 2.87 -9.53 -17.47
N THR A 115 1.83 -9.87 -18.19
CA THR A 115 1.86 -9.89 -19.67
C THR A 115 0.82 -9.00 -20.32
N SER A 116 -0.26 -8.70 -19.60
CA SER A 116 -1.35 -7.92 -20.16
C SER A 116 -1.33 -6.49 -19.62
N PRO A 117 -1.51 -5.48 -20.48
CA PRO A 117 -1.95 -4.18 -20.02
C PRO A 117 -3.36 -4.31 -19.44
N GLY A 118 -3.74 -3.44 -18.54
CA GLY A 118 -5.09 -3.40 -17.99
C GLY A 118 -5.36 -2.09 -17.30
N SER A 119 -6.61 -1.90 -16.93
CA SER A 119 -7.04 -0.73 -16.18
C SER A 119 -7.21 -1.07 -14.71
N LEU A 120 -6.85 -0.13 -13.88
CA LEU A 120 -7.12 -0.15 -12.45
C LEU A 120 -8.00 1.07 -12.13
N ALA A 121 -9.08 0.88 -11.37
CA ALA A 121 -9.75 2.03 -10.76
C ALA A 121 -9.20 2.18 -9.34
N VAL A 122 -8.77 3.39 -9.01
CA VAL A 122 -7.98 3.65 -7.81
C VAL A 122 -8.55 4.82 -7.03
N ILE A 123 -8.59 4.68 -5.72
CA ILE A 123 -8.68 5.78 -4.78
C ILE A 123 -7.42 5.75 -3.93
N SER A 124 -6.74 6.88 -3.81
CA SER A 124 -5.50 7.01 -3.04
C SER A 124 -5.52 8.27 -2.19
N PRO A 125 -4.75 8.35 -1.11
CA PRO A 125 -4.61 9.56 -0.32
C PRO A 125 -4.23 10.78 -1.16
N GLY A 126 -5.03 11.84 -1.05
CA GLY A 126 -4.80 13.09 -1.81
C GLY A 126 -5.20 13.04 -3.29
N GLU A 127 -5.68 11.93 -3.80
CA GLU A 127 -6.14 11.78 -5.18
C GLU A 127 -7.64 11.44 -5.23
N PRO A 128 -8.42 12.02 -6.18
CA PRO A 128 -9.80 11.61 -6.40
C PRO A 128 -9.85 10.18 -6.96
N PHE A 129 -11.04 9.56 -6.92
CA PHE A 129 -11.28 8.31 -7.62
C PHE A 129 -11.01 8.48 -9.13
N HIS A 130 -10.21 7.62 -9.71
CA HIS A 130 -9.82 7.69 -11.12
C HIS A 130 -9.43 6.33 -11.69
N VAL A 131 -9.42 6.24 -13.03
CA VAL A 131 -8.94 5.06 -13.74
C VAL A 131 -7.52 5.29 -14.23
N ARG A 132 -6.64 4.33 -13.96
CA ARG A 132 -5.27 4.27 -14.46
C ARG A 132 -5.17 3.19 -15.51
N ASN A 133 -4.75 3.58 -16.71
CA ASN A 133 -4.37 2.66 -17.78
C ASN A 133 -2.87 2.40 -17.67
N GLU A 134 -2.47 1.51 -16.81
CA GLU A 134 -1.07 1.25 -16.47
C GLU A 134 -0.68 -0.20 -16.77
N ARG A 135 0.63 -0.45 -16.74
CA ARG A 135 1.11 -1.82 -16.66
C ARG A 135 0.82 -2.36 -15.26
N VAL A 136 -0.15 -3.22 -15.14
CA VAL A 136 -0.54 -3.85 -13.88
C VAL A 136 0.64 -4.56 -13.19
N ALA A 137 1.66 -4.93 -13.98
CA ALA A 137 2.95 -5.42 -13.47
C ALA A 137 3.74 -4.40 -12.62
N GLU A 138 3.49 -3.10 -12.74
CA GLU A 138 4.14 -2.07 -11.91
C GLU A 138 3.67 -2.15 -10.45
N TRP A 139 2.49 -2.69 -10.22
CA TRP A 139 1.92 -2.97 -8.90
C TRP A 139 2.38 -4.30 -8.29
N LEU A 140 3.43 -4.93 -8.82
CA LEU A 140 3.88 -6.26 -8.39
C LEU A 140 4.15 -6.35 -6.89
N GLN A 141 4.66 -5.29 -6.26
CA GLN A 141 4.86 -5.28 -4.80
C GLN A 141 3.53 -5.44 -4.05
N ASN A 142 2.48 -4.73 -4.49
CA ASN A 142 1.16 -4.81 -3.88
C ASN A 142 0.55 -6.20 -4.12
N TRP A 143 0.70 -6.76 -5.33
CA TRP A 143 0.24 -8.12 -5.63
C TRP A 143 0.96 -9.19 -4.82
N TYR A 144 2.26 -9.03 -4.59
CA TYR A 144 3.02 -9.89 -3.71
C TYR A 144 2.50 -9.79 -2.27
N LEU A 145 2.39 -8.58 -1.73
CA LEU A 145 1.96 -8.37 -0.34
C LEU A 145 0.55 -8.87 -0.09
N VAL A 146 -0.41 -8.56 -0.97
CA VAL A 146 -1.78 -9.05 -0.79
C VAL A 146 -1.85 -10.56 -0.89
N ARG A 147 -1.03 -11.20 -1.76
CA ARG A 147 -0.98 -12.66 -1.89
C ARG A 147 -0.39 -13.34 -0.67
N GLU A 148 0.71 -12.81 -0.13
CA GLU A 148 1.47 -13.44 0.96
C GLU A 148 0.92 -13.12 2.36
N THR A 149 0.36 -11.92 2.54
CA THR A 149 -0.05 -11.44 3.86
C THR A 149 -1.48 -10.93 3.92
N GLY A 150 -2.15 -10.81 2.78
CA GLY A 150 -3.49 -10.23 2.70
C GLY A 150 -4.54 -11.04 3.44
N ILE A 151 -5.49 -10.34 4.04
CA ILE A 151 -6.64 -10.90 4.73
C ILE A 151 -7.84 -10.83 3.82
N CYS A 152 -8.44 -11.98 3.55
CA CYS A 152 -9.67 -12.07 2.79
C CYS A 152 -10.85 -11.58 3.65
N LEU A 153 -11.39 -10.41 3.28
CA LEU A 153 -12.60 -9.86 3.90
C LEU A 153 -13.87 -10.47 3.28
N PHE A 154 -13.80 -10.82 2.00
CA PHE A 154 -14.90 -11.40 1.26
C PHE A 154 -14.39 -12.18 0.05
N GLY A 155 -15.09 -13.25 -0.33
CA GLY A 155 -14.90 -13.97 -1.58
C GLY A 155 -13.89 -15.11 -1.51
N VAL A 156 -13.19 -15.36 -2.62
CA VAL A 156 -12.25 -16.47 -2.76
C VAL A 156 -10.86 -16.11 -2.23
N ASP A 157 -10.04 -17.11 -1.93
CA ASP A 157 -8.63 -16.90 -1.58
C ASP A 157 -7.89 -16.18 -2.71
N ILE A 158 -7.16 -15.11 -2.37
CA ILE A 158 -6.39 -14.32 -3.34
C ILE A 158 -5.36 -15.17 -4.09
N ALA A 159 -4.82 -16.21 -3.45
CA ALA A 159 -3.89 -17.15 -4.06
C ALA A 159 -4.49 -17.96 -5.21
N ALA A 160 -5.83 -18.04 -5.31
CA ALA A 160 -6.53 -18.62 -6.45
C ALA A 160 -6.64 -17.67 -7.66
N ILE A 161 -6.34 -16.39 -7.47
CA ILE A 161 -6.43 -15.34 -8.50
C ILE A 161 -5.05 -14.86 -8.92
N VAL A 162 -4.24 -14.41 -7.96
CA VAL A 162 -2.88 -13.91 -8.22
C VAL A 162 -1.93 -15.08 -8.42
N PRO A 163 -1.28 -15.21 -9.60
CA PRO A 163 -0.25 -16.22 -9.80
C PRO A 163 0.90 -16.09 -8.79
N PRO A 164 1.61 -17.19 -8.47
CA PRO A 164 2.77 -17.12 -7.58
C PRO A 164 3.79 -16.06 -8.01
N ILE A 165 4.24 -15.26 -7.05
CA ILE A 165 5.26 -14.22 -7.26
C ILE A 165 6.48 -14.64 -6.44
N THR A 166 7.62 -14.75 -7.10
CA THR A 166 8.85 -15.13 -6.42
C THR A 166 9.44 -13.96 -5.62
N TRP A 167 10.20 -14.28 -4.58
CA TRP A 167 10.95 -13.27 -3.81
C TRP A 167 11.88 -12.44 -4.70
N SER A 168 12.48 -13.05 -5.73
CA SER A 168 13.34 -12.35 -6.69
C SER A 168 12.57 -11.30 -7.50
N GLU A 169 11.33 -11.61 -7.94
CA GLU A 169 10.48 -10.65 -8.64
C GLU A 169 10.08 -9.49 -7.70
N PHE A 170 9.71 -9.79 -6.45
CA PHE A 170 9.40 -8.79 -5.43
C PHE A 170 10.60 -7.88 -5.17
N LEU A 171 11.78 -8.44 -5.03
CA LEU A 171 13.01 -7.69 -4.80
C LEU A 171 13.35 -6.78 -5.98
N ALA A 172 13.22 -7.28 -7.21
CA ALA A 172 13.42 -6.48 -8.41
C ALA A 172 12.42 -5.32 -8.52
N ALA A 173 11.16 -5.55 -8.15
CA ALA A 173 10.15 -4.49 -8.08
C ALA A 173 10.47 -3.47 -6.97
N THR A 174 10.98 -3.91 -5.82
CA THR A 174 11.43 -3.03 -4.73
C THR A 174 12.54 -2.09 -5.19
N VAL A 175 13.51 -2.61 -5.92
CA VAL A 175 14.63 -1.80 -6.47
C VAL A 175 14.12 -0.78 -7.49
N ARG A 176 13.24 -1.18 -8.41
CA ARG A 176 12.64 -0.23 -9.38
C ARG A 176 11.85 0.87 -8.68
N TYR A 177 11.03 0.51 -7.72
CA TYR A 177 10.25 1.50 -6.97
C TYR A 177 11.12 2.47 -6.18
N ALA A 178 12.24 2.02 -5.61
CA ALA A 178 13.22 2.89 -4.97
C ALA A 178 13.79 3.93 -5.95
N ASP A 179 14.12 3.53 -7.18
CA ASP A 179 14.57 4.46 -8.22
C ASP A 179 13.49 5.48 -8.62
N GLU A 180 12.23 5.06 -8.72
CA GLU A 180 11.09 5.96 -8.98
C GLU A 180 10.93 6.99 -7.85
N VAL A 181 10.95 6.54 -6.59
CA VAL A 181 10.84 7.40 -5.40
C VAL A 181 11.99 8.40 -5.35
N ARG A 182 13.23 7.98 -5.64
CA ARG A 182 14.37 8.87 -5.76
C ARG A 182 14.12 9.98 -6.80
N ASN A 183 13.55 9.63 -7.94
CA ASN A 183 13.28 10.60 -9.01
C ASN A 183 12.15 11.59 -8.67
N GLN A 184 11.20 11.19 -7.83
CA GLN A 184 10.08 12.04 -7.37
C GLN A 184 10.48 12.97 -6.22
N SER A 185 11.47 12.62 -5.41
CA SER A 185 11.89 13.37 -4.21
C SER A 185 12.81 14.57 -4.49
N ARG A 186 12.83 15.08 -5.72
CA ARG A 186 13.69 16.20 -6.13
C ARG A 186 13.30 17.52 -5.48
N LEU A 187 14.20 18.51 -5.55
CA LEU A 187 14.04 19.88 -5.04
C LEU A 187 12.64 20.46 -5.33
N GLY A 188 11.98 20.94 -4.27
CA GLY A 188 10.64 21.53 -4.34
C GLY A 188 9.51 20.60 -3.92
N ALA A 189 9.77 19.34 -3.58
CA ALA A 189 8.79 18.45 -3.01
C ALA A 189 8.33 18.93 -1.62
N GLY A 190 7.07 18.73 -1.27
CA GLY A 190 6.55 19.00 0.07
C GLY A 190 7.16 18.04 1.11
N ASP A 191 7.18 18.47 2.37
CA ASP A 191 7.82 17.74 3.47
C ASP A 191 7.31 16.30 3.63
N GLY A 192 6.01 16.07 3.43
CA GLY A 192 5.42 14.73 3.43
C GLY A 192 5.99 13.81 2.34
N VAL A 193 6.26 14.35 1.15
CA VAL A 193 6.89 13.60 0.05
C VAL A 193 8.33 13.25 0.38
N ILE A 194 9.07 14.21 0.97
CA ILE A 194 10.45 14.00 1.42
C ILE A 194 10.51 12.90 2.49
N ALA A 195 9.67 13.00 3.52
CA ALA A 195 9.58 12.00 4.58
C ALA A 195 9.23 10.61 4.03
N TYR A 196 8.26 10.56 3.12
CA TYR A 196 7.88 9.32 2.43
C TYR A 196 9.06 8.72 1.68
N ALA A 197 9.81 9.53 0.94
CA ALA A 197 10.97 9.08 0.16
C ALA A 197 12.06 8.50 1.07
N ILE A 198 12.46 9.21 2.12
CA ILE A 198 13.47 8.75 3.09
C ILE A 198 13.08 7.40 3.69
N LEU A 199 11.85 7.28 4.21
CA LEU A 199 11.40 6.07 4.88
C LEU A 199 11.20 4.90 3.90
N THR A 200 10.80 5.17 2.65
CA THR A 200 10.68 4.17 1.60
C THR A 200 12.05 3.66 1.16
N MET A 201 13.04 4.54 1.02
CA MET A 201 14.42 4.15 0.69
C MET A 201 15.06 3.34 1.81
N CYS A 202 14.84 3.71 3.09
CA CYS A 202 15.25 2.88 4.24
C CYS A 202 14.64 1.47 4.17
N ARG A 203 13.34 1.37 3.82
CA ARG A 203 12.65 0.09 3.70
C ARG A 203 13.20 -0.74 2.53
N ALA A 204 13.45 -0.13 1.39
CA ALA A 204 14.05 -0.78 0.25
C ALA A 204 15.45 -1.32 0.59
N LEU A 205 16.30 -0.50 1.20
CA LEU A 205 17.64 -0.90 1.62
C LEU A 205 17.59 -2.09 2.60
N ARG A 206 16.78 -2.00 3.65
CA ARG A 206 16.62 -3.11 4.61
C ARG A 206 16.15 -4.37 3.90
N THR A 207 15.16 -4.29 3.02
CA THR A 207 14.61 -5.42 2.28
C THR A 207 15.68 -6.10 1.44
N VAL A 208 16.48 -5.33 0.70
CA VAL A 208 17.59 -5.85 -0.10
C VAL A 208 18.66 -6.51 0.76
N ARG A 209 19.00 -5.89 1.91
CA ARG A 209 20.07 -6.33 2.80
C ARG A 209 19.71 -7.56 3.64
N THR A 210 18.49 -7.58 4.17
CA THR A 210 18.07 -8.63 5.11
C THR A 210 17.28 -9.75 4.43
N GLN A 211 16.86 -9.56 3.19
CA GLN A 211 15.97 -10.48 2.46
C GLN A 211 14.63 -10.69 3.18
N THR A 212 14.17 -9.67 3.91
CA THR A 212 12.88 -9.68 4.60
C THR A 212 12.16 -8.35 4.39
N HIS A 213 10.88 -8.41 4.09
CA HIS A 213 10.04 -7.22 4.06
C HIS A 213 9.69 -6.80 5.51
N GLY A 214 9.47 -5.51 5.73
CA GLY A 214 9.07 -4.99 7.03
C GLY A 214 8.42 -3.61 6.94
N SER A 215 8.00 -3.08 8.09
CA SER A 215 7.40 -1.75 8.19
C SER A 215 8.42 -0.63 7.93
N LYS A 216 7.91 0.57 7.63
CA LYS A 216 8.74 1.77 7.52
C LYS A 216 9.47 2.08 8.84
N GLN A 217 8.82 1.84 9.99
CA GLN A 217 9.40 2.06 11.32
C GLN A 217 10.55 1.10 11.61
N GLU A 218 10.36 -0.20 11.37
CA GLU A 218 11.42 -1.21 11.53
C GLU A 218 12.62 -0.91 10.63
N ALA A 219 12.36 -0.48 9.40
CA ALA A 219 13.40 -0.14 8.45
C ALA A 219 14.15 1.13 8.86
N ALA A 220 13.45 2.14 9.34
CA ALA A 220 14.06 3.35 9.88
C ALA A 220 14.96 3.04 11.08
N ALA A 221 14.48 2.25 12.06
CA ALA A 221 15.27 1.82 13.20
C ALA A 221 16.52 1.04 12.76
N TRP A 222 16.37 0.09 11.85
CA TRP A 222 17.46 -0.71 11.30
C TRP A 222 18.52 0.14 10.58
N THR A 223 18.08 1.17 9.82
CA THR A 223 18.99 2.05 9.08
C THR A 223 19.71 3.00 10.04
N ARG A 224 19.02 3.54 11.05
CA ARG A 224 19.63 4.40 12.10
C ARG A 224 20.80 3.72 12.83
N GLU A 225 20.65 2.44 13.17
CA GLU A 225 21.72 1.68 13.83
C GLU A 225 22.96 1.51 12.95
N ARG A 226 22.81 1.49 11.63
CA ARG A 226 23.89 1.22 10.66
C ARG A 226 24.49 2.47 10.06
N MET A 227 23.75 3.56 10.08
CA MET A 227 24.12 4.87 9.55
C MET A 227 23.83 5.95 10.60
N PRO A 228 24.52 5.91 11.78
CA PRO A 228 24.22 6.81 12.89
C PRO A 228 24.41 8.28 12.55
N GLU A 229 25.26 8.61 11.58
CA GLU A 229 25.44 9.97 11.06
C GLU A 229 24.18 10.53 10.39
N TRP A 230 23.27 9.66 9.92
CA TRP A 230 22.00 10.02 9.29
C TRP A 230 20.79 9.85 10.23
N ALA A 231 21.01 9.41 11.47
CA ALA A 231 19.94 9.12 12.42
C ALA A 231 19.00 10.32 12.62
N TRP A 232 19.55 11.52 12.71
CA TRP A 232 18.78 12.76 12.88
C TRP A 232 17.80 13.01 11.72
N LEU A 233 18.21 12.78 10.46
CA LEU A 233 17.38 12.98 9.28
C LEU A 233 16.26 11.93 9.19
N ILE A 234 16.57 10.69 9.58
CA ILE A 234 15.57 9.61 9.66
C ILE A 234 14.54 9.92 10.76
N ASP A 235 14.98 10.45 11.91
CA ASP A 235 14.09 10.87 12.99
C ASP A 235 13.18 12.02 12.58
N GLU A 236 13.69 12.98 11.82
CA GLU A 236 12.92 14.08 11.25
C GLU A 236 11.86 13.56 10.27
N ALA A 237 12.20 12.59 9.41
CA ALA A 237 11.24 11.94 8.51
C ALA A 237 10.15 11.16 9.26
N LEU A 238 10.50 10.47 10.35
CA LEU A 238 9.51 9.81 11.21
C LEU A 238 8.59 10.82 11.90
N ALA A 239 9.12 11.91 12.43
CA ALA A 239 8.36 12.98 13.07
C ALA A 239 7.39 13.65 12.06
N CYS A 240 7.88 13.95 10.87
CA CYS A 240 7.06 14.50 9.78
C CYS A 240 5.92 13.55 9.41
N ARG A 241 6.18 12.25 9.28
CA ARG A 241 5.15 11.25 9.01
C ARG A 241 4.11 11.21 10.13
N LEU A 242 4.54 11.12 11.39
CA LEU A 242 3.63 11.02 12.54
C LEU A 242 2.79 12.29 12.75
N SER A 243 3.31 13.45 12.40
CA SER A 243 2.59 14.73 12.44
C SER A 243 1.73 15.00 11.19
N ARG A 244 1.68 14.06 10.23
CA ARG A 244 1.00 14.23 8.93
C ARG A 244 1.50 15.47 8.17
N GLY A 245 2.81 15.72 8.22
CA GLY A 245 3.45 16.81 7.51
C GLY A 245 3.35 18.18 8.19
N THR A 246 2.87 18.26 9.45
CA THR A 246 2.84 19.53 10.21
C THR A 246 4.16 19.81 10.91
N ALA A 247 5.00 18.80 11.16
CA ALA A 247 6.42 18.94 11.48
C ALA A 247 7.21 18.59 10.22
N GLY A 248 8.11 19.42 9.79
CA GLY A 248 8.73 19.24 8.48
C GLY A 248 10.23 19.52 8.45
N PHE A 249 10.77 19.49 7.25
CA PHE A 249 12.17 19.79 6.95
C PHE A 249 12.35 21.31 6.85
N GLU A 250 12.36 21.99 8.00
CA GLU A 250 12.24 23.45 8.11
C GLU A 250 13.50 24.18 7.63
N ASP A 251 14.66 23.54 7.68
CA ASP A 251 15.92 24.19 7.32
C ASP A 251 16.49 23.69 5.97
N GLU A 252 17.28 24.57 5.35
CA GLU A 252 17.96 24.28 4.08
C GLU A 252 18.96 23.12 4.23
N ARG A 253 19.49 22.89 5.42
CA ARG A 253 20.40 21.79 5.73
C ARG A 253 19.70 20.43 5.61
N SER A 254 18.51 20.30 6.18
CA SER A 254 17.70 19.05 6.10
C SER A 254 17.36 18.71 4.65
N ARG A 255 17.00 19.72 3.86
CA ARG A 255 16.67 19.52 2.43
C ARG A 255 17.91 19.12 1.62
N ALA A 256 19.04 19.77 1.80
CA ALA A 256 20.30 19.43 1.13
C ALA A 256 20.84 18.04 1.55
N ALA A 257 20.69 17.69 2.82
CA ALA A 257 21.05 16.39 3.36
C ALA A 257 20.17 15.25 2.79
N THR A 258 18.90 15.53 2.53
CA THR A 258 17.96 14.55 1.96
C THR A 258 18.45 14.03 0.61
N GLU A 259 18.85 14.89 -0.31
CA GLU A 259 19.35 14.47 -1.62
C GLU A 259 20.59 13.58 -1.49
N THR A 260 21.53 13.98 -0.63
CA THR A 260 22.75 13.21 -0.38
C THR A 260 22.43 11.84 0.23
N PHE A 261 21.51 11.80 1.19
CA PHE A 261 21.13 10.56 1.86
C PHE A 261 20.38 9.60 0.92
N ILE A 262 19.43 10.11 0.13
CA ILE A 262 18.69 9.30 -0.86
C ILE A 262 19.65 8.75 -1.92
N ALA A 263 20.60 9.54 -2.41
CA ALA A 263 21.61 9.08 -3.35
C ALA A 263 22.50 7.97 -2.75
N LEU A 264 22.92 8.14 -1.49
CA LEU A 264 23.68 7.11 -0.78
C LEU A 264 22.92 5.81 -0.63
N LEU A 265 21.64 5.87 -0.24
CA LEU A 265 20.79 4.69 -0.11
C LEU A 265 20.57 4.00 -1.47
N ASP A 266 20.39 4.77 -2.54
CA ASP A 266 20.24 4.24 -3.89
C ASP A 266 21.48 3.47 -4.36
N ASP A 267 22.68 4.04 -4.19
CA ASP A 267 23.95 3.37 -4.50
C ASP A 267 24.09 2.06 -3.68
N GLU A 268 23.70 2.08 -2.42
CA GLU A 268 23.72 0.90 -1.55
C GLU A 268 22.70 -0.16 -2.00
N ILE A 269 21.51 0.23 -2.44
CA ILE A 269 20.48 -0.66 -2.96
C ILE A 269 20.95 -1.30 -4.28
N LEU A 270 21.41 -0.49 -5.23
CA LEU A 270 21.85 -0.94 -6.55
C LEU A 270 23.13 -1.78 -6.49
N GLY A 271 24.12 -1.38 -5.70
CA GLY A 271 25.40 -2.09 -5.58
C GLY A 271 25.26 -3.52 -5.04
N ARG A 272 24.17 -3.85 -4.34
CA ARG A 272 23.89 -5.21 -3.86
C ARG A 272 22.87 -5.98 -4.70
N ALA A 273 21.96 -5.30 -5.37
CA ALA A 273 21.03 -5.95 -6.29
C ALA A 273 21.80 -6.60 -7.47
N THR A 274 22.85 -5.92 -7.98
CA THR A 274 23.68 -6.43 -9.07
C THR A 274 24.54 -7.67 -8.71
N ASN A 275 24.82 -7.89 -7.43
CA ASN A 275 25.65 -9.03 -7.00
C ASN A 275 24.85 -10.32 -6.68
N ARG A 276 23.53 -10.33 -6.84
CA ARG A 276 22.65 -11.47 -6.49
C ARG A 276 21.75 -11.97 -7.62
N MET A 277 21.81 -11.35 -8.82
CA MET A 277 21.21 -11.86 -10.04
C MET A 277 22.21 -12.73 -10.79
#